data_27da0917e187b1bc6989cf672f3bc5a4
#
_entry.id   27da0917e187b1bc6989cf672f3bc5a4
#
_cell.length_a   1.000
_cell.length_b   1.000
_cell.length_c   1.000
_cell.angle_alpha   90.00
_cell.angle_beta   90.00
_cell.angle_gamma   90.00
#
_symmetry.space_group_name_H-M   'P 1'
#
loop_
_entity.id
_entity.type
_entity.pdbx_description
1 polymer ?
#
loop_
_entity_poly.entity_id
_entity_poly.type
_entity_poly.pdbx_seq_one_letter_code
_entity_poly.pdbx_strand_id
1 'polypeptide(L)'
;MKLATLLLFLTSLCYGQVETPEINIINQRIDSLDRAKETLLVQLESLKLNWIQDEIERVGVPLTSENEQIISHSAYSLSYNEDHEQANWVMHIILPEIASGNVARSNDFRQDPLVSTGTSFEEDYFLKEKKADGKYKYDGFGYDRGHLAPSADFRWSKKALSESYFYSNMSPQIGDFNRLKWAELEGWMRDYVTKHNTSLIVVTAPVLNDELEKIER
;
A
#
# COMPACT_ATOMS: atom_id res chain seq x y z
N MET A 1 5.15 60.47 -46.37
CA MET A 1 5.26 59.86 -45.05
C MET A 1 5.90 58.49 -45.23
N LYS A 2 7.18 58.35 -44.85
CA LYS A 2 7.88 57.02 -44.85
C LYS A 2 7.78 56.38 -43.49
N LEU A 3 7.10 55.22 -43.41
CA LEU A 3 7.01 54.41 -42.22
C LEU A 3 8.36 53.69 -42.02
N ALA A 4 9.04 53.99 -40.94
CA ALA A 4 10.25 53.27 -40.53
C ALA A 4 9.84 52.05 -39.70
N THR A 5 10.05 50.86 -40.26
CA THR A 5 9.83 49.60 -39.54
C THR A 5 11.02 49.34 -38.61
N LEU A 6 10.78 49.42 -37.31
CA LEU A 6 11.77 49.11 -36.28
C LEU A 6 11.79 47.58 -36.09
N LEU A 7 12.86 46.91 -36.52
CA LEU A 7 13.10 45.49 -36.29
C LEU A 7 13.75 45.33 -34.91
N LEU A 8 13.00 44.80 -33.93
CA LEU A 8 13.55 44.40 -32.62
C LEU A 8 14.19 43.00 -32.74
N PHE A 9 15.50 42.92 -32.71
CA PHE A 9 16.21 41.64 -32.52
C PHE A 9 16.21 41.27 -31.06
N LEU A 10 15.40 40.30 -30.65
CA LEU A 10 15.50 39.59 -29.35
C LEU A 10 16.60 38.54 -29.51
N THR A 11 17.81 38.84 -29.02
CA THR A 11 18.84 37.81 -28.79
C THR A 11 18.52 37.11 -27.47
N SER A 12 17.95 35.91 -27.55
CA SER A 12 17.88 35.03 -26.38
C SER A 12 19.29 34.53 -26.08
N LEU A 13 19.92 35.07 -25.03
CA LEU A 13 21.12 34.49 -24.45
C LEU A 13 20.68 33.22 -23.70
N CYS A 14 20.86 32.03 -24.33
CA CYS A 14 20.86 30.78 -23.59
C CYS A 14 22.09 30.76 -22.70
N TYR A 15 21.91 31.06 -21.42
CA TYR A 15 22.91 30.72 -20.40
C TYR A 15 22.91 29.20 -20.25
N GLY A 16 23.93 28.54 -20.81
CA GLY A 16 24.25 27.17 -20.47
C GLY A 16 24.58 27.10 -18.97
N GLN A 17 24.39 25.94 -18.33
CA GLN A 17 24.82 25.72 -16.95
C GLN A 17 26.28 26.14 -16.83
N VAL A 18 26.59 26.91 -15.79
CA VAL A 18 27.98 27.34 -15.52
C VAL A 18 28.73 26.10 -15.02
N GLU A 19 29.51 25.48 -15.91
CA GLU A 19 30.35 24.33 -15.59
C GLU A 19 31.79 24.80 -15.35
N THR A 20 32.18 24.97 -14.10
CA THR A 20 33.60 25.09 -13.73
C THR A 20 34.10 23.73 -13.20
N PRO A 21 35.44 23.48 -13.26
CA PRO A 21 36.00 22.26 -12.70
C PRO A 21 35.63 22.02 -11.23
N GLU A 22 35.54 23.08 -10.44
CA GLU A 22 35.16 23.02 -9.04
C GLU A 22 33.68 22.63 -8.86
N ILE A 23 32.78 23.18 -9.67
CA ILE A 23 31.36 22.83 -9.68
C ILE A 23 31.20 21.36 -10.06
N ASN A 24 31.91 20.87 -11.07
CA ASN A 24 31.86 19.46 -11.47
C ASN A 24 32.34 18.51 -10.38
N ILE A 25 33.42 18.87 -9.65
CA ILE A 25 33.91 18.08 -8.52
C ILE A 25 32.85 18.00 -7.41
N ILE A 26 32.20 19.12 -7.09
CA ILE A 26 31.16 19.14 -6.06
C ILE A 26 29.94 18.32 -6.51
N ASN A 27 29.49 18.45 -7.77
CA ASN A 27 28.38 17.67 -8.30
C ASN A 27 28.69 16.16 -8.24
N GLN A 28 29.87 15.73 -8.63
CA GLN A 28 30.30 14.32 -8.52
C GLN A 28 30.27 13.81 -7.06
N ARG A 29 30.66 14.65 -6.09
CA ARG A 29 30.57 14.29 -4.66
C ARG A 29 29.12 14.17 -4.21
N ILE A 30 28.25 15.10 -4.61
CA ILE A 30 26.80 15.04 -4.33
C ILE A 30 26.22 13.73 -4.89
N ASP A 31 26.48 13.44 -6.15
CA ASP A 31 26.01 12.19 -6.79
C ASP A 31 26.52 10.93 -6.08
N SER A 32 27.77 10.97 -5.59
CA SER A 32 28.35 9.86 -4.83
C SER A 32 27.68 9.65 -3.48
N LEU A 33 27.38 10.76 -2.76
CA LEU A 33 26.68 10.74 -1.48
C LEU A 33 25.24 10.28 -1.64
N ASP A 34 24.56 10.72 -2.70
CA ASP A 34 23.20 10.31 -3.00
C ASP A 34 23.13 8.81 -3.30
N ARG A 35 24.06 8.26 -4.08
CA ARG A 35 24.14 6.80 -4.30
C ARG A 35 24.42 6.03 -3.01
N ALA A 36 25.32 6.51 -2.17
CA ALA A 36 25.61 5.90 -0.87
C ALA A 36 24.37 5.93 0.04
N LYS A 37 23.67 7.06 0.09
CA LYS A 37 22.41 7.22 0.83
C LYS A 37 21.34 6.23 0.36
N GLU A 38 21.10 6.13 -0.95
CA GLU A 38 20.12 5.18 -1.51
C GLU A 38 20.48 3.72 -1.14
N THR A 39 21.76 3.36 -1.19
CA THR A 39 22.22 2.02 -0.78
C THR A 39 21.90 1.77 0.71
N LEU A 40 22.14 2.73 1.58
CA LEU A 40 21.84 2.60 3.01
C LEU A 40 20.33 2.54 3.28
N LEU A 41 19.52 3.27 2.53
CA LEU A 41 18.06 3.22 2.65
C LEU A 41 17.51 1.84 2.28
N VAL A 42 18.03 1.21 1.22
CA VAL A 42 17.66 -0.16 0.83
C VAL A 42 18.06 -1.17 1.91
N GLN A 43 19.26 -1.03 2.47
CA GLN A 43 19.71 -1.90 3.58
C GLN A 43 18.84 -1.73 4.82
N LEU A 44 18.51 -0.48 5.18
CA LEU A 44 17.66 -0.17 6.32
C LEU A 44 16.25 -0.75 6.15
N GLU A 45 15.65 -0.63 4.95
CA GLU A 45 14.37 -1.23 4.62
C GLU A 45 14.41 -2.75 4.81
N SER A 46 15.45 -3.42 4.27
CA SER A 46 15.63 -4.87 4.41
C SER A 46 15.75 -5.30 5.87
N LEU A 47 16.53 -4.59 6.68
CA LEU A 47 16.68 -4.89 8.11
C LEU A 47 15.36 -4.74 8.88
N LYS A 48 14.57 -3.72 8.55
CA LYS A 48 13.25 -3.52 9.17
C LYS A 48 12.26 -4.61 8.79
N LEU A 49 12.25 -5.02 7.51
CA LEU A 49 11.38 -6.10 7.05
C LEU A 49 11.73 -7.41 7.75
N ASN A 50 13.02 -7.74 7.87
CA ASN A 50 13.46 -8.93 8.59
C ASN A 50 13.05 -8.86 10.09
N TRP A 51 13.27 -7.72 10.74
CA TRP A 51 12.88 -7.53 12.12
C TRP A 51 11.37 -7.72 12.34
N ILE A 52 10.53 -7.22 11.41
CA ILE A 52 9.08 -7.43 11.49
C ILE A 52 8.73 -8.92 11.41
N GLN A 53 9.34 -9.68 10.51
CA GLN A 53 9.10 -11.12 10.39
C GLN A 53 9.54 -11.86 11.64
N ASP A 54 10.74 -11.57 12.14
CA ASP A 54 11.26 -12.15 13.39
C ASP A 54 10.35 -11.83 14.58
N GLU A 55 9.78 -10.63 14.63
CA GLU A 55 8.90 -10.20 15.73
C GLU A 55 7.51 -10.85 15.63
N ILE A 56 6.93 -10.99 14.42
CA ILE A 56 5.69 -11.74 14.20
C ILE A 56 5.89 -13.22 14.62
N GLU A 57 6.99 -13.84 14.21
CA GLU A 57 7.32 -15.22 14.58
C GLU A 57 7.50 -15.36 16.11
N ARG A 58 8.19 -14.43 16.74
CA ARG A 58 8.44 -14.41 18.21
C ARG A 58 7.16 -14.28 19.02
N VAL A 59 6.26 -13.41 18.61
CA VAL A 59 4.97 -13.18 19.28
C VAL A 59 4.02 -14.35 19.01
N GLY A 60 4.12 -14.94 17.84
CA GLY A 60 3.20 -15.95 17.33
C GLY A 60 2.00 -15.33 16.63
N VAL A 61 1.38 -16.13 15.77
CA VAL A 61 0.19 -15.75 15.02
C VAL A 61 -1.08 -16.24 15.69
N PRO A 62 -2.25 -15.61 15.45
CA PRO A 62 -3.52 -16.14 15.94
C PRO A 62 -3.75 -17.57 15.43
N LEU A 63 -4.26 -18.43 16.28
CA LEU A 63 -4.67 -19.79 15.91
C LEU A 63 -6.19 -19.85 15.91
N THR A 64 -6.79 -20.05 14.74
CA THR A 64 -8.24 -20.13 14.57
C THR A 64 -8.69 -21.53 14.19
N SER A 65 -7.82 -22.36 13.57
CA SER A 65 -8.03 -23.79 13.34
C SER A 65 -6.71 -24.58 13.26
N GLU A 66 -6.79 -25.93 13.31
CA GLU A 66 -5.57 -26.78 13.34
C GLU A 66 -4.82 -26.89 12.00
N ASN A 67 -5.44 -26.50 10.87
CA ASN A 67 -4.86 -26.67 9.52
C ASN A 67 -4.88 -25.40 8.67
N GLU A 68 -4.72 -24.24 9.32
CA GLU A 68 -4.69 -22.97 8.59
C GLU A 68 -3.42 -22.81 7.76
N GLN A 69 -3.59 -22.41 6.52
CA GLN A 69 -2.48 -21.97 5.71
C GLN A 69 -2.07 -20.55 6.16
N ILE A 70 -0.90 -20.43 6.78
CA ILE A 70 -0.30 -19.14 7.10
C ILE A 70 0.52 -18.67 5.91
N ILE A 71 0.23 -17.46 5.46
CA ILE A 71 0.95 -16.79 4.39
C ILE A 71 1.69 -15.60 5.01
N SER A 72 3.01 -15.55 4.80
CA SER A 72 3.85 -14.47 5.30
C SER A 72 4.36 -13.62 4.15
N HIS A 73 3.98 -12.34 4.16
CA HIS A 73 4.50 -11.28 3.31
C HIS A 73 5.61 -10.51 4.01
N SER A 74 6.25 -9.56 3.34
CA SER A 74 7.42 -8.88 3.89
C SER A 74 7.16 -8.13 5.20
N ALA A 75 5.94 -7.62 5.42
CA ALA A 75 5.61 -6.80 6.59
C ALA A 75 4.29 -7.20 7.29
N TYR A 76 3.67 -8.29 6.89
CA TYR A 76 2.46 -8.82 7.53
C TYR A 76 2.33 -10.32 7.27
N SER A 77 1.54 -10.99 8.09
CA SER A 77 1.13 -12.39 7.89
C SER A 77 -0.37 -12.50 7.96
N LEU A 78 -0.93 -13.49 7.29
CA LEU A 78 -2.37 -13.75 7.27
C LEU A 78 -2.66 -15.25 7.26
N SER A 79 -3.87 -15.63 7.65
CA SER A 79 -4.48 -16.91 7.35
C SER A 79 -5.54 -16.69 6.27
N TYR A 80 -5.42 -17.41 5.14
CA TYR A 80 -6.36 -17.28 4.03
C TYR A 80 -7.49 -18.30 4.14
N ASN A 81 -8.70 -17.89 3.83
CA ASN A 81 -9.90 -18.71 3.80
C ASN A 81 -10.40 -18.85 2.35
N GLU A 82 -10.26 -20.05 1.81
CA GLU A 82 -10.62 -20.36 0.43
C GLU A 82 -12.14 -20.30 0.18
N ASP A 83 -12.95 -20.65 1.18
CA ASP A 83 -14.41 -20.68 1.05
C ASP A 83 -15.02 -19.29 0.91
N HIS A 84 -14.36 -18.31 1.53
CA HIS A 84 -14.78 -16.90 1.54
C HIS A 84 -13.91 -16.00 0.65
N GLU A 85 -12.80 -16.53 0.11
CA GLU A 85 -11.80 -15.77 -0.65
C GLU A 85 -11.33 -14.49 0.06
N GLN A 86 -11.17 -14.58 1.37
CA GLN A 86 -10.72 -13.51 2.26
C GLN A 86 -9.77 -14.06 3.31
N ALA A 87 -9.04 -13.19 4.01
CA ALA A 87 -8.29 -13.63 5.17
C ALA A 87 -9.21 -13.94 6.36
N ASN A 88 -8.93 -15.01 7.11
CA ASN A 88 -9.49 -15.20 8.45
C ASN A 88 -9.00 -14.11 9.40
N TRP A 89 -7.75 -13.72 9.26
CA TRP A 89 -7.11 -12.60 9.96
C TRP A 89 -5.87 -12.13 9.19
N VAL A 90 -5.50 -10.88 9.42
CA VAL A 90 -4.23 -10.29 8.98
C VAL A 90 -3.55 -9.69 10.20
N MET A 91 -2.27 -10.01 10.41
CA MET A 91 -1.44 -9.48 11.48
C MET A 91 -0.29 -8.66 10.91
N HIS A 92 -0.11 -7.44 11.39
CA HIS A 92 0.99 -6.57 11.00
C HIS A 92 1.50 -5.73 12.17
N ILE A 93 2.62 -5.03 11.95
CA ILE A 93 3.22 -4.15 12.96
C ILE A 93 3.26 -2.74 12.42
N ILE A 94 2.65 -1.80 13.15
CA ILE A 94 2.75 -0.37 12.87
C ILE A 94 4.03 0.14 13.53
N LEU A 95 4.94 0.70 12.73
CA LEU A 95 6.20 1.26 13.19
C LEU A 95 6.11 2.79 13.36
N PRO A 96 6.86 3.41 14.29
CA PRO A 96 6.92 4.88 14.42
C PRO A 96 7.36 5.60 13.14
N GLU A 97 8.07 4.93 12.25
CA GLU A 97 8.54 5.43 10.95
C GLU A 97 7.43 5.81 9.98
N ILE A 98 6.18 5.42 10.25
CA ILE A 98 5.03 5.91 9.47
C ILE A 98 4.96 7.45 9.47
N ALA A 99 5.43 8.12 10.52
CA ALA A 99 5.47 9.57 10.62
C ALA A 99 6.35 10.22 9.54
N SER A 100 7.41 9.53 9.09
CA SER A 100 8.35 9.99 8.06
C SER A 100 8.22 9.25 6.73
N GLY A 101 7.32 8.27 6.64
CA GLY A 101 7.09 7.49 5.42
C GLY A 101 6.56 8.38 4.29
N ASN A 102 7.26 8.38 3.16
CA ASN A 102 6.97 9.22 2.01
C ASN A 102 6.58 8.46 0.74
N VAL A 103 6.52 7.14 0.80
CA VAL A 103 6.07 6.33 -0.34
C VAL A 103 4.62 6.69 -0.65
N ALA A 104 4.37 7.10 -1.89
CA ALA A 104 3.04 7.47 -2.34
C ALA A 104 2.12 6.25 -2.38
N ARG A 105 0.86 6.44 -2.02
CA ARG A 105 -0.18 5.42 -2.19
C ARG A 105 -0.28 5.05 -3.67
N SER A 106 -0.37 3.76 -3.96
CA SER A 106 -0.62 3.22 -5.30
C SER A 106 -2.05 2.66 -5.39
N ASN A 107 -2.42 2.20 -6.58
CA ASN A 107 -3.61 1.39 -6.81
C ASN A 107 -3.19 0.02 -7.37
N ASP A 108 -2.15 -0.55 -6.79
CA ASP A 108 -1.47 -1.77 -7.25
C ASP A 108 -2.24 -3.04 -6.82
N PHE A 109 -3.57 -2.99 -6.89
CA PHE A 109 -4.45 -4.11 -6.55
C PHE A 109 -4.25 -5.26 -7.51
N ARG A 110 -3.98 -6.44 -6.95
CA ARG A 110 -3.70 -7.65 -7.73
C ARG A 110 -3.88 -8.92 -6.91
N GLN A 111 -3.94 -10.04 -7.58
CA GLN A 111 -3.94 -11.34 -6.92
C GLN A 111 -2.66 -11.55 -6.12
N ASP A 112 -2.79 -12.28 -5.02
CA ASP A 112 -1.65 -12.67 -4.20
C ASP A 112 -0.98 -13.90 -4.80
N PRO A 113 0.30 -13.81 -5.20
CA PRO A 113 1.01 -14.94 -5.80
C PRO A 113 1.30 -16.08 -4.82
N LEU A 114 1.13 -15.85 -3.50
CA LEU A 114 1.34 -16.87 -2.47
C LEU A 114 0.07 -17.69 -2.17
N VAL A 115 -1.09 -17.24 -2.64
CA VAL A 115 -2.34 -18.01 -2.61
C VAL A 115 -2.43 -18.85 -3.89
N SER A 116 -2.12 -20.13 -3.80
CA SER A 116 -1.99 -21.02 -4.97
C SER A 116 -3.29 -21.25 -5.73
N THR A 117 -4.42 -21.13 -5.08
CA THR A 117 -5.77 -21.25 -5.64
C THR A 117 -6.25 -19.97 -6.31
N GLY A 118 -5.55 -18.86 -6.09
CA GLY A 118 -5.96 -17.51 -6.47
C GLY A 118 -6.71 -16.80 -5.35
N THR A 119 -6.96 -15.53 -5.52
CA THR A 119 -7.76 -14.69 -4.62
C THR A 119 -8.92 -14.06 -5.36
N SER A 120 -9.78 -13.31 -4.68
CA SER A 120 -10.80 -12.46 -5.31
C SER A 120 -10.20 -11.54 -6.39
N PHE A 121 -11.05 -11.02 -7.25
CA PHE A 121 -10.72 -10.13 -8.36
C PHE A 121 -11.38 -8.75 -8.15
N GLU A 122 -10.99 -7.79 -8.95
CA GLU A 122 -11.57 -6.44 -8.91
C GLU A 122 -13.09 -6.46 -9.12
N GLU A 123 -13.56 -7.31 -10.02
CA GLU A 123 -14.97 -7.45 -10.37
C GLU A 123 -15.84 -7.99 -9.24
N ASP A 124 -15.27 -8.67 -8.27
CA ASP A 124 -15.98 -9.19 -7.10
C ASP A 124 -16.47 -8.07 -6.17
N TYR A 125 -15.88 -6.88 -6.28
CA TYR A 125 -16.29 -5.69 -5.51
C TYR A 125 -17.30 -4.82 -6.25
N PHE A 126 -17.66 -5.17 -7.50
CA PHE A 126 -18.62 -4.40 -8.29
C PHE A 126 -20.07 -4.79 -7.98
N LEU A 127 -20.96 -3.80 -7.97
CA LEU A 127 -22.38 -4.06 -8.02
C LEU A 127 -22.77 -4.62 -9.40
N LYS A 128 -23.40 -5.80 -9.39
CA LYS A 128 -23.89 -6.46 -10.59
C LYS A 128 -25.40 -6.28 -10.67
N GLU A 129 -25.88 -5.40 -11.56
CA GLU A 129 -27.29 -5.32 -11.94
C GLU A 129 -27.52 -6.17 -13.19
N LYS A 130 -28.39 -7.18 -13.10
CA LYS A 130 -28.82 -7.97 -14.26
C LYS A 130 -29.83 -7.16 -15.07
N LYS A 131 -29.50 -6.83 -16.32
CA LYS A 131 -30.38 -6.14 -17.26
C LYS A 131 -31.46 -7.09 -17.82
N ALA A 132 -32.50 -6.50 -18.42
CA ALA A 132 -33.58 -7.27 -19.08
C ALA A 132 -33.07 -8.16 -20.22
N ASP A 133 -31.95 -7.83 -20.85
CA ASP A 133 -31.32 -8.64 -21.93
C ASP A 133 -30.41 -9.76 -21.39
N GLY A 134 -30.39 -9.95 -20.05
CA GLY A 134 -29.60 -11.00 -19.39
C GLY A 134 -28.12 -10.61 -19.17
N LYS A 135 -27.67 -9.45 -19.67
CA LYS A 135 -26.31 -8.95 -19.43
C LYS A 135 -26.22 -8.22 -18.10
N TYR A 136 -25.05 -8.19 -17.52
CA TYR A 136 -24.80 -7.41 -16.31
C TYR A 136 -24.39 -5.98 -16.65
N LYS A 137 -24.97 -5.01 -15.94
CA LYS A 137 -24.45 -3.65 -15.85
C LYS A 137 -23.59 -3.61 -14.60
N TYR A 138 -22.33 -3.32 -14.78
CA TYR A 138 -21.44 -2.98 -13.69
C TYR A 138 -21.62 -1.48 -13.42
N ASP A 139 -22.21 -1.13 -12.29
CA ASP A 139 -22.44 0.26 -11.90
C ASP A 139 -21.36 0.75 -10.94
N GLY A 140 -20.10 0.41 -11.25
CA GLY A 140 -18.95 0.73 -10.43
C GLY A 140 -18.84 -0.19 -9.19
N PHE A 141 -17.99 0.23 -8.25
CA PHE A 141 -17.79 -0.50 -7.02
C PHE A 141 -19.01 -0.39 -6.11
N GLY A 142 -19.61 -1.52 -5.76
CA GLY A 142 -20.63 -1.62 -4.71
C GLY A 142 -20.01 -1.65 -3.33
N TYR A 143 -18.81 -2.25 -3.27
CA TYR A 143 -18.00 -2.31 -2.06
C TYR A 143 -16.62 -1.69 -2.31
N ASP A 144 -16.07 -1.07 -1.28
CA ASP A 144 -14.67 -0.68 -1.29
C ASP A 144 -13.79 -1.93 -1.08
N ARG A 145 -12.63 -1.93 -1.72
CA ARG A 145 -11.55 -2.88 -1.43
C ARG A 145 -10.90 -2.45 -0.12
N GLY A 146 -11.52 -2.86 1.00
CA GLY A 146 -11.10 -2.46 2.33
C GLY A 146 -9.85 -3.23 2.76
N HIS A 147 -8.78 -2.51 3.09
CA HIS A 147 -7.57 -3.12 3.61
C HIS A 147 -7.79 -3.65 5.03
N LEU A 148 -7.28 -4.85 5.30
CA LEU A 148 -7.19 -5.39 6.66
C LEU A 148 -5.91 -4.91 7.36
N ALA A 149 -4.77 -4.90 6.65
CA ALA A 149 -3.55 -4.18 7.03
C ALA A 149 -3.44 -2.94 6.13
N PRO A 150 -3.65 -1.71 6.65
CA PRO A 150 -3.75 -0.50 5.85
C PRO A 150 -2.46 -0.14 5.12
N SER A 151 -2.55 0.23 3.83
CA SER A 151 -1.38 0.65 3.06
C SER A 151 -0.66 1.88 3.66
N ALA A 152 -1.39 2.71 4.41
CA ALA A 152 -0.80 3.86 5.11
C ALA A 152 0.23 3.46 6.18
N ASP A 153 0.15 2.26 6.73
CA ASP A 153 1.06 1.76 7.76
C ASP A 153 2.41 1.32 7.19
N PHE A 154 2.49 1.18 5.85
CA PHE A 154 3.68 0.71 5.12
C PHE A 154 4.37 1.78 4.28
N ARG A 155 4.04 3.07 4.44
CA ARG A 155 4.62 4.16 3.64
C ARG A 155 6.12 4.37 3.81
N TRP A 156 6.76 3.65 4.69
CA TRP A 156 8.20 3.62 4.90
C TRP A 156 8.92 2.60 4.00
N SER A 157 8.19 1.67 3.34
CA SER A 157 8.72 0.62 2.47
C SER A 157 7.89 0.52 1.18
N LYS A 158 8.56 0.63 0.03
CA LYS A 158 7.91 0.43 -1.27
C LYS A 158 7.38 -0.99 -1.43
N LYS A 159 8.14 -1.97 -0.96
CA LYS A 159 7.79 -3.39 -1.05
C LYS A 159 6.57 -3.71 -0.19
N ALA A 160 6.60 -3.37 1.09
CA ALA A 160 5.49 -3.63 2.00
C ALA A 160 4.22 -2.89 1.58
N LEU A 161 4.35 -1.64 1.12
CA LEU A 161 3.21 -0.89 0.60
C LEU A 161 2.61 -1.56 -0.65
N SER A 162 3.42 -2.01 -1.60
CA SER A 162 2.93 -2.72 -2.78
C SER A 162 2.25 -4.05 -2.40
N GLU A 163 2.86 -4.84 -1.50
CA GLU A 163 2.28 -6.10 -1.03
C GLU A 163 0.95 -5.89 -0.30
N SER A 164 0.75 -4.76 0.39
CA SER A 164 -0.52 -4.47 1.08
C SER A 164 -1.73 -4.38 0.14
N TYR A 165 -1.53 -4.25 -1.17
CA TYR A 165 -2.58 -4.24 -2.20
C TYR A 165 -2.94 -5.62 -2.75
N PHE A 166 -2.40 -6.71 -2.23
CA PHE A 166 -2.87 -8.05 -2.59
C PHE A 166 -4.32 -8.24 -2.14
N TYR A 167 -5.12 -8.90 -2.99
CA TYR A 167 -6.52 -9.18 -2.65
C TYR A 167 -6.69 -10.08 -1.43
N SER A 168 -5.68 -10.87 -1.06
CA SER A 168 -5.66 -11.62 0.21
C SER A 168 -5.72 -10.71 1.46
N ASN A 169 -5.32 -9.44 1.34
CA ASN A 169 -5.40 -8.42 2.38
C ASN A 169 -6.66 -7.54 2.27
N MET A 170 -7.60 -7.88 1.37
CA MET A 170 -8.81 -7.09 1.13
C MET A 170 -10.04 -7.78 1.68
N SER A 171 -10.95 -6.98 2.21
CA SER A 171 -12.31 -7.40 2.55
C SER A 171 -13.30 -6.44 1.91
N PRO A 172 -14.43 -6.92 1.37
CA PRO A 172 -15.49 -6.05 0.89
C PRO A 172 -16.05 -5.22 2.04
N GLN A 173 -15.97 -3.90 1.93
CA GLN A 173 -16.45 -2.97 2.95
C GLN A 173 -17.41 -1.97 2.34
N ILE A 174 -18.49 -1.65 3.06
CA ILE A 174 -19.37 -0.54 2.69
C ILE A 174 -18.56 0.76 2.71
N GLY A 175 -18.69 1.57 1.64
CA GLY A 175 -17.84 2.76 1.45
C GLY A 175 -17.87 3.74 2.64
N ASP A 176 -19.04 4.00 3.24
CA ASP A 176 -19.14 4.88 4.41
C ASP A 176 -18.43 4.30 5.63
N PHE A 177 -18.49 2.98 5.83
CA PHE A 177 -17.75 2.35 6.90
C PHE A 177 -16.24 2.45 6.66
N ASN A 178 -15.76 2.04 5.48
CA ASN A 178 -14.34 2.03 5.13
C ASN A 178 -13.72 3.44 5.21
N ARG A 179 -14.38 4.43 4.58
CA ARG A 179 -13.84 5.78 4.42
C ARG A 179 -13.98 6.68 5.64
N LEU A 180 -14.87 6.35 6.57
CA LEU A 180 -15.12 7.14 7.78
C LEU A 180 -14.65 6.40 9.03
N LYS A 181 -15.42 5.44 9.54
CA LYS A 181 -15.16 4.83 10.85
C LYS A 181 -13.93 3.96 10.87
N TRP A 182 -13.72 3.17 9.80
CA TRP A 182 -12.53 2.34 9.69
C TRP A 182 -11.27 3.20 9.56
N ALA A 183 -11.29 4.19 8.67
CA ALA A 183 -10.20 5.14 8.50
C ALA A 183 -9.90 5.95 9.77
N GLU A 184 -10.92 6.30 10.57
CA GLU A 184 -10.77 6.97 11.87
C GLU A 184 -10.01 6.07 12.88
N LEU A 185 -10.39 4.80 12.97
CA LEU A 185 -9.72 3.81 13.83
C LEU A 185 -8.26 3.61 13.43
N GLU A 186 -8.00 3.43 12.13
CA GLU A 186 -6.64 3.34 11.60
C GLU A 186 -5.80 4.59 11.91
N GLY A 187 -6.38 5.78 11.75
CA GLY A 187 -5.76 7.04 12.10
C GLY A 187 -5.40 7.10 13.59
N TRP A 188 -6.31 6.71 14.46
CA TRP A 188 -6.08 6.68 15.90
C TRP A 188 -4.92 5.75 16.29
N MET A 189 -4.80 4.55 15.68
CA MET A 189 -3.69 3.63 15.93
C MET A 189 -2.35 4.24 15.50
N ARG A 190 -2.29 4.88 14.32
CA ARG A 190 -1.10 5.59 13.85
C ARG A 190 -0.71 6.75 14.76
N ASP A 191 -1.69 7.54 15.19
CA ASP A 191 -1.46 8.65 16.13
C ASP A 191 -0.92 8.16 17.47
N TYR A 192 -1.45 7.02 17.97
CA TYR A 192 -0.93 6.40 19.18
C TYR A 192 0.55 6.00 19.03
N VAL A 193 0.89 5.30 17.95
CA VAL A 193 2.26 4.85 17.65
C VAL A 193 3.23 6.05 17.55
N THR A 194 2.85 7.09 16.81
CA THR A 194 3.71 8.27 16.61
C THR A 194 3.86 9.09 17.88
N LYS A 195 2.78 9.30 18.62
CA LYS A 195 2.78 10.09 19.87
C LYS A 195 3.62 9.43 20.96
N HIS A 196 3.57 8.10 21.05
CA HIS A 196 4.28 7.36 22.10
C HIS A 196 5.64 6.83 21.63
N ASN A 197 5.99 7.03 20.36
CA ASN A 197 7.20 6.50 19.72
C ASN A 197 7.40 5.01 20.02
N THR A 198 6.36 4.23 19.81
CA THR A 198 6.31 2.78 20.09
C THR A 198 5.77 2.03 18.89
N SER A 199 6.02 0.73 18.80
CA SER A 199 5.39 -0.13 17.81
C SER A 199 4.06 -0.66 18.35
N LEU A 200 3.15 -0.99 17.46
CA LEU A 200 1.86 -1.60 17.78
C LEU A 200 1.63 -2.83 16.89
N ILE A 201 1.38 -3.98 17.50
CA ILE A 201 0.94 -5.17 16.79
C ILE A 201 -0.58 -5.09 16.62
N VAL A 202 -1.04 -5.23 15.39
CA VAL A 202 -2.46 -5.17 15.04
C VAL A 202 -2.86 -6.49 14.39
N VAL A 203 -3.97 -7.05 14.86
CA VAL A 203 -4.65 -8.18 14.21
C VAL A 203 -6.03 -7.72 13.79
N THR A 204 -6.30 -7.81 12.51
CA THR A 204 -7.60 -7.49 11.90
C THR A 204 -8.23 -8.76 11.37
N ALA A 205 -9.48 -9.03 11.75
CA ALA A 205 -10.20 -10.22 11.33
C ALA A 205 -11.61 -9.83 10.87
N PRO A 206 -12.02 -10.15 9.64
CA PRO A 206 -13.41 -10.02 9.23
C PRO A 206 -14.25 -11.11 9.94
N VAL A 207 -15.52 -10.83 10.16
CA VAL A 207 -16.48 -11.85 10.62
C VAL A 207 -16.96 -12.60 9.39
N LEU A 208 -16.43 -13.81 9.17
CA LEU A 208 -16.84 -14.68 8.08
C LEU A 208 -17.93 -15.61 8.56
N ASN A 209 -19.11 -15.52 7.96
CA ASN A 209 -20.28 -16.32 8.30
C ASN A 209 -21.12 -16.57 7.04
N ASP A 210 -21.49 -17.81 6.79
CA ASP A 210 -22.32 -18.24 5.67
C ASP A 210 -23.73 -17.65 5.65
N GLU A 211 -24.21 -17.12 6.77
CA GLU A 211 -25.50 -16.43 6.89
C GLU A 211 -25.44 -14.96 6.43
N LEU A 212 -24.24 -14.40 6.23
CA LEU A 212 -24.10 -13.05 5.69
C LEU A 212 -24.41 -13.02 4.20
N GLU A 213 -24.81 -11.83 3.72
CA GLU A 213 -25.03 -11.60 2.30
C GLU A 213 -23.77 -11.94 1.49
N LYS A 214 -23.93 -12.81 0.49
CA LYS A 214 -22.83 -13.22 -0.38
C LYS A 214 -22.73 -12.28 -1.58
N ILE A 215 -21.52 -11.93 -1.93
CA ILE A 215 -21.24 -11.23 -3.18
C ILE A 215 -21.22 -12.30 -4.28
N GLU A 216 -22.24 -12.28 -5.15
CA GLU A 216 -22.31 -13.19 -6.28
C GLU A 216 -21.36 -12.76 -7.40
N ARG A 217 -20.63 -13.72 -7.97
CA ARG A 217 -19.80 -13.55 -9.17
C ARG A 217 -20.62 -13.50 -10.45
#